data_b35c86c5824fd6f7d631cd045dcad655
#
_entry.id   b35c86c5824fd6f7d631cd045dcad655
#
_cell.length_a   1.000
_cell.length_b   1.000
_cell.length_c   1.000
_cell.angle_alpha   90.00
_cell.angle_beta   90.00
_cell.angle_gamma   90.00
#
_symmetry.space_group_name_H-M   'P 1'
#
loop_
_entity.id
_entity.type
_entity.pdbx_description
1 polymer ?
#
loop_
_entity_poly.entity_id
_entity_poly.type
_entity_poly.pdbx_seq_one_letter_code
_entity_poly.pdbx_strand_id
1 'polypeptide(L)'
;ALFKAAYAQRLPVLLKGPTGCGKTRFVEYMAYQLFRGAQASAELRSIEYPLQTIACHEDLSATDLVGRFLLQGDETVWQDGPLTRSVQEGSICYLDEIVEARKDSTVLIHSLTDHRRILPIEKRGLILDAHPNFLLVISYNPGYQNVLKDLKTSTRQRFIAIDFDYPSVVAETDIIAHESGVDREIAGQL
;
A
#
# COMPACT_ATOMS: atom_id res chain seq x y z
N ALA A 1 -9.95 -13.30 -4.91
CA ALA A 1 -9.70 -13.58 -6.33
C ALA A 1 -9.04 -12.37 -7.03
N LEU A 2 -9.69 -11.18 -7.05
CA LEU A 2 -9.25 -10.01 -7.83
C LEU A 2 -7.86 -9.49 -7.44
N PHE A 3 -7.56 -9.36 -6.13
CA PHE A 3 -6.24 -8.91 -5.66
C PHE A 3 -5.12 -9.84 -6.11
N LYS A 4 -5.31 -11.17 -6.01
CA LYS A 4 -4.32 -12.17 -6.49
C LYS A 4 -4.12 -12.07 -8.00
N ALA A 5 -5.18 -11.83 -8.76
CA ALA A 5 -5.09 -11.63 -10.22
C ALA A 5 -4.33 -10.33 -10.55
N ALA A 6 -4.61 -9.23 -9.85
CA ALA A 6 -3.88 -7.97 -10.00
C ALA A 6 -2.38 -8.16 -9.70
N TYR A 7 -2.04 -8.86 -8.61
CA TYR A 7 -0.67 -9.19 -8.26
C TYR A 7 0.04 -10.00 -9.35
N ALA A 8 -0.59 -11.07 -9.85
CA ALA A 8 -0.02 -11.92 -10.90
C ALA A 8 0.22 -11.15 -12.21
N GLN A 9 -0.62 -10.16 -12.51
CA GLN A 9 -0.50 -9.30 -13.69
C GLN A 9 0.32 -8.02 -13.42
N ARG A 10 0.87 -7.86 -12.21
CA ARG A 10 1.66 -6.68 -11.79
C ARG A 10 0.91 -5.36 -11.94
N LEU A 11 -0.41 -5.39 -11.77
CA LEU A 11 -1.28 -4.23 -11.86
C LEU A 11 -1.47 -3.61 -10.46
N PRO A 12 -1.29 -2.29 -10.31
CA PRO A 12 -1.47 -1.64 -9.02
C PRO A 12 -2.93 -1.70 -8.57
N VAL A 13 -3.14 -1.71 -7.25
CA VAL A 13 -4.47 -1.87 -6.65
C VAL A 13 -4.89 -0.61 -5.91
N LEU A 14 -6.13 -0.21 -6.12
CA LEU A 14 -6.79 0.89 -5.42
C LEU A 14 -7.90 0.33 -4.53
N LEU A 15 -7.78 0.52 -3.22
CA LEU A 15 -8.82 0.17 -2.24
C LEU A 15 -9.66 1.41 -1.96
N LYS A 16 -10.95 1.31 -2.22
CA LYS A 16 -11.89 2.41 -2.06
C LYS A 16 -12.97 2.03 -1.04
N GLY A 17 -13.15 2.84 -0.02
CA GLY A 17 -14.19 2.59 0.99
C GLY A 17 -14.01 3.43 2.24
N PRO A 18 -15.00 3.45 3.13
CA PRO A 18 -14.98 4.27 4.33
C PRO A 18 -13.84 3.89 5.28
N THR A 19 -13.54 4.79 6.22
CA THR A 19 -12.59 4.48 7.30
C THR A 19 -13.17 3.39 8.19
N GLY A 20 -12.34 2.47 8.67
CA GLY A 20 -12.76 1.39 9.56
C GLY A 20 -13.35 0.15 8.86
N CYS A 21 -13.54 0.15 7.53
CA CYS A 21 -14.09 -1.01 6.81
C CYS A 21 -13.09 -2.18 6.57
N GLY A 22 -11.90 -2.15 7.17
CA GLY A 22 -10.95 -3.26 7.15
C GLY A 22 -9.95 -3.27 5.99
N LYS A 23 -9.75 -2.17 5.25
CA LYS A 23 -8.80 -2.10 4.11
C LYS A 23 -7.38 -2.52 4.50
N THR A 24 -6.84 -1.99 5.60
CA THR A 24 -5.48 -2.30 6.06
C THR A 24 -5.34 -3.77 6.44
N ARG A 25 -6.29 -4.31 7.21
CA ARG A 25 -6.34 -5.74 7.55
C ARG A 25 -6.41 -6.65 6.33
N PHE A 26 -7.16 -6.22 5.32
CA PHE A 26 -7.23 -6.94 4.05
C PHE A 26 -5.85 -6.99 3.36
N VAL A 27 -5.11 -5.88 3.31
CA VAL A 27 -3.77 -5.85 2.70
C VAL A 27 -2.80 -6.75 3.48
N GLU A 28 -2.80 -6.70 4.82
CA GLU A 28 -2.00 -7.56 5.68
C GLU A 28 -2.29 -9.05 5.41
N TYR A 29 -3.57 -9.42 5.36
CA TYR A 29 -3.98 -10.77 5.04
C TYR A 29 -3.54 -11.21 3.64
N MET A 30 -3.68 -10.33 2.64
CA MET A 30 -3.25 -10.64 1.28
C MET A 30 -1.74 -10.76 1.16
N ALA A 31 -0.97 -9.92 1.86
CA ALA A 31 0.48 -10.05 1.95
C ALA A 31 0.88 -11.38 2.56
N TYR A 32 0.26 -11.76 3.70
CA TYR A 32 0.49 -13.07 4.29
C TYR A 32 0.18 -14.21 3.31
N GLN A 33 -0.97 -14.17 2.64
CA GLN A 33 -1.38 -15.20 1.68
C GLN A 33 -0.41 -15.35 0.50
N LEU A 34 0.13 -14.24 -0.01
CA LEU A 34 1.04 -14.24 -1.15
C LEU A 34 2.46 -14.68 -0.76
N PHE A 35 2.97 -14.19 0.36
CA PHE A 35 4.38 -14.34 0.71
C PHE A 35 4.66 -15.45 1.74
N ARG A 36 3.67 -15.85 2.54
CA ARG A 36 3.79 -16.85 3.61
C ARG A 36 2.80 -18.00 3.48
N GLY A 37 1.77 -17.86 2.66
CA GLY A 37 0.77 -18.87 2.43
C GLY A 37 1.34 -20.17 1.84
N ALA A 38 0.55 -21.24 1.85
CA ALA A 38 0.99 -22.57 1.40
C ALA A 38 1.50 -22.59 -0.05
N GLN A 39 0.99 -21.71 -0.90
CA GLN A 39 1.35 -21.60 -2.33
C GLN A 39 2.50 -20.61 -2.62
N ALA A 40 3.08 -19.98 -1.60
CA ALA A 40 4.17 -19.04 -1.78
C ALA A 40 5.45 -19.78 -2.22
N SER A 41 6.12 -19.26 -3.26
CA SER A 41 7.42 -19.78 -3.71
C SER A 41 8.52 -19.55 -2.66
N ALA A 42 9.64 -20.24 -2.78
CA ALA A 42 10.80 -20.04 -1.90
C ALA A 42 11.33 -18.60 -2.00
N GLU A 43 11.34 -18.03 -3.20
CA GLU A 43 11.73 -16.64 -3.46
C GLU A 43 10.83 -15.65 -2.69
N LEU A 44 9.51 -15.79 -2.78
CA LEU A 44 8.58 -14.93 -2.05
C LEU A 44 8.75 -15.07 -0.53
N ARG A 45 9.00 -16.28 -0.04
CA ARG A 45 9.23 -16.53 1.39
C ARG A 45 10.52 -15.93 1.91
N SER A 46 11.52 -15.70 1.06
CA SER A 46 12.79 -15.09 1.45
C SER A 46 12.71 -13.58 1.64
N ILE A 47 11.65 -12.92 1.16
CA ILE A 47 11.46 -11.48 1.36
C ILE A 47 11.15 -11.22 2.85
N GLU A 48 12.04 -10.52 3.51
CA GLU A 48 11.99 -10.29 4.97
C GLU A 48 10.77 -9.47 5.36
N TYR A 49 10.54 -8.38 4.63
CA TYR A 49 9.42 -7.45 4.86
C TYR A 49 8.46 -7.46 3.68
N PRO A 50 7.51 -8.41 3.64
CA PRO A 50 6.60 -8.59 2.49
C PRO A 50 5.60 -7.45 2.31
N LEU A 51 5.41 -6.61 3.33
CA LEU A 51 4.51 -5.47 3.34
C LEU A 51 5.17 -4.27 4.01
N GLN A 52 5.18 -3.14 3.32
CA GLN A 52 5.51 -1.82 3.85
C GLN A 52 4.24 -0.98 3.86
N THR A 53 3.71 -0.68 5.05
CA THR A 53 2.53 0.18 5.22
C THR A 53 2.96 1.59 5.57
N ILE A 54 2.50 2.57 4.83
CA ILE A 54 2.78 3.99 5.03
C ILE A 54 1.45 4.72 5.19
N ALA A 55 1.19 5.25 6.39
CA ALA A 55 0.07 6.16 6.62
C ALA A 55 0.40 7.52 5.99
N CYS A 56 -0.39 7.92 5.01
CA CYS A 56 -0.20 9.19 4.34
C CYS A 56 -0.84 10.32 5.15
N HIS A 57 -0.16 11.45 5.20
CA HIS A 57 -0.61 12.66 5.87
C HIS A 57 -0.03 13.89 5.13
N GLU A 58 -0.54 15.09 5.43
CA GLU A 58 -0.20 16.31 4.70
C GLU A 58 1.28 16.71 4.74
N ASP A 59 2.04 16.24 5.72
CA ASP A 59 3.48 16.48 5.82
C ASP A 59 4.31 15.42 5.08
N LEU A 60 3.71 14.31 4.64
CA LEU A 60 4.42 13.23 3.94
C LEU A 60 4.91 13.70 2.58
N SER A 61 6.22 13.79 2.44
CA SER A 61 6.88 14.23 1.21
C SER A 61 7.38 13.08 0.36
N ALA A 62 7.66 13.37 -0.92
CA ALA A 62 8.33 12.43 -1.82
C ALA A 62 9.65 11.89 -1.24
N THR A 63 10.38 12.73 -0.49
CA THR A 63 11.65 12.35 0.13
C THR A 63 11.47 11.27 1.22
N ASP A 64 10.37 11.34 1.98
CA ASP A 64 10.09 10.34 3.02
C ASP A 64 9.78 8.96 2.40
N LEU A 65 9.16 8.95 1.24
CA LEU A 65 8.87 7.72 0.49
C LEU A 65 10.10 7.13 -0.20
N VAL A 66 10.88 8.00 -0.88
CA VAL A 66 12.00 7.56 -1.73
C VAL A 66 13.27 7.38 -0.93
N GLY A 67 13.59 8.30 -0.03
CA GLY A 67 14.81 8.29 0.75
C GLY A 67 15.48 9.66 0.82
N ARG A 68 16.49 9.71 1.69
CA ARG A 68 17.20 10.96 1.98
C ARG A 68 18.65 10.72 2.36
N PHE A 69 19.46 11.75 2.21
CA PHE A 69 20.80 11.77 2.76
C PHE A 69 20.75 12.07 4.27
N LEU A 70 21.47 11.30 5.04
CA LEU A 70 21.68 11.50 6.47
C LEU A 70 23.14 11.79 6.74
N LEU A 71 23.42 12.67 7.68
CA LEU A 71 24.76 12.89 8.20
C LEU A 71 25.04 11.85 9.29
N GLN A 72 26.05 11.03 9.08
CA GLN A 72 26.52 10.04 10.05
C GLN A 72 28.01 10.32 10.35
N GLY A 73 28.26 10.97 11.49
CA GLY A 73 29.59 11.53 11.78
C GLY A 73 29.93 12.64 10.77
N ASP A 74 31.04 12.48 10.07
CA ASP A 74 31.51 13.41 9.04
C ASP A 74 31.12 13.00 7.61
N GLU A 75 30.36 11.91 7.45
CA GLU A 75 29.97 11.37 6.14
C GLU A 75 28.48 11.57 5.87
N THR A 76 28.15 11.81 4.61
CA THR A 76 26.76 11.87 4.15
C THR A 76 26.38 10.54 3.51
N VAL A 77 25.46 9.81 4.16
CA VAL A 77 25.01 8.48 3.72
C VAL A 77 23.57 8.56 3.22
N TRP A 78 23.30 7.91 2.11
CA TRP A 78 21.95 7.77 1.61
C TRP A 78 21.21 6.67 2.37
N GLN A 79 19.97 6.97 2.80
CA GLN A 79 19.04 6.01 3.39
C GLN A 79 17.82 5.86 2.48
N ASP A 80 17.58 4.64 1.98
CA ASP A 80 16.40 4.32 1.20
C ASP A 80 15.12 4.46 2.03
N GLY A 81 14.11 5.09 1.44
CA GLY A 81 12.76 5.16 2.01
C GLY A 81 11.97 3.86 1.79
N PRO A 82 10.78 3.75 2.41
CA PRO A 82 9.99 2.53 2.36
C PRO A 82 9.53 2.16 0.94
N LEU A 83 9.20 3.14 0.10
CA LEU A 83 8.83 2.88 -1.29
C LEU A 83 10.02 2.32 -2.08
N THR A 84 11.22 2.91 -1.95
CA THR A 84 12.42 2.44 -2.63
C THR A 84 12.76 1.01 -2.21
N ARG A 85 12.72 0.70 -0.91
CA ARG A 85 12.94 -0.66 -0.42
C ARG A 85 11.95 -1.65 -1.00
N SER A 86 10.65 -1.31 -0.99
CA SER A 86 9.63 -2.18 -1.57
C SER A 86 9.85 -2.45 -3.06
N VAL A 87 10.24 -1.41 -3.82
CA VAL A 87 10.53 -1.51 -5.26
C VAL A 87 11.71 -2.43 -5.53
N GLN A 88 12.77 -2.35 -4.72
CA GLN A 88 13.98 -3.18 -4.86
C GLN A 88 13.77 -4.62 -4.40
N GLU A 89 13.11 -4.82 -3.26
CA GLU A 89 12.95 -6.13 -2.62
C GLU A 89 11.79 -6.95 -3.22
N GLY A 90 10.87 -6.30 -3.93
CA GLY A 90 9.69 -6.96 -4.49
C GLY A 90 8.58 -7.19 -3.48
N SER A 91 8.47 -6.34 -2.47
CA SER A 91 7.40 -6.39 -1.48
C SER A 91 6.18 -5.57 -1.90
N ILE A 92 5.10 -5.67 -1.13
CA ILE A 92 3.93 -4.81 -1.28
C ILE A 92 4.20 -3.47 -0.58
N CYS A 93 4.05 -2.36 -1.31
CA CYS A 93 4.00 -1.01 -0.73
C CYS A 93 2.56 -0.56 -0.65
N TYR A 94 2.06 -0.37 0.57
CA TYR A 94 0.70 0.09 0.83
C TYR A 94 0.72 1.54 1.33
N LEU A 95 0.20 2.46 0.53
CA LEU A 95 0.02 3.87 0.87
C LEU A 95 -1.43 4.06 1.35
N ASP A 96 -1.60 4.13 2.65
CA ASP A 96 -2.91 4.30 3.26
C ASP A 96 -3.30 5.78 3.24
N GLU A 97 -4.52 6.06 2.78
CA GLU A 97 -5.06 7.42 2.61
C GLU A 97 -4.17 8.34 1.75
N ILE A 98 -3.75 7.85 0.57
CA ILE A 98 -2.81 8.54 -0.35
C ILE A 98 -3.18 9.99 -0.64
N VAL A 99 -4.42 10.33 -0.53
CA VAL A 99 -5.02 11.62 -0.82
C VAL A 99 -4.69 12.69 0.21
N GLU A 100 -4.31 12.27 1.41
CA GLU A 100 -3.80 13.14 2.46
C GLU A 100 -2.31 13.49 2.24
N ALA A 101 -1.62 12.77 1.37
CA ALA A 101 -0.22 13.06 1.05
C ALA A 101 -0.06 14.31 0.17
N ARG A 102 1.12 14.90 0.22
CA ARG A 102 1.48 16.02 -0.65
C ARG A 102 1.45 15.63 -2.12
N LYS A 103 1.22 16.61 -3.00
CA LYS A 103 1.13 16.39 -4.46
C LYS A 103 2.41 15.82 -5.07
N ASP A 104 3.57 16.15 -4.54
CA ASP A 104 4.85 15.60 -4.97
C ASP A 104 4.94 14.09 -4.74
N SER A 105 4.38 13.58 -3.63
CA SER A 105 4.29 12.16 -3.34
C SER A 105 3.41 11.41 -4.34
N THR A 106 2.31 12.03 -4.79
CA THR A 106 1.43 11.40 -5.80
C THR A 106 2.06 11.33 -7.20
N VAL A 107 2.98 12.22 -7.54
CA VAL A 107 3.70 12.20 -8.83
C VAL A 107 4.62 10.99 -8.94
N LEU A 108 5.26 10.57 -7.83
CA LEU A 108 6.17 9.42 -7.82
C LEU A 108 5.49 8.12 -8.24
N ILE A 109 4.22 7.94 -7.86
CA ILE A 109 3.52 6.70 -8.16
C ILE A 109 3.13 6.56 -9.64
N HIS A 110 3.16 7.64 -10.42
CA HIS A 110 2.77 7.59 -11.83
C HIS A 110 3.69 6.68 -12.66
N SER A 111 4.99 6.78 -12.46
CA SER A 111 5.98 5.98 -13.20
C SER A 111 6.01 4.50 -12.75
N LEU A 112 5.57 4.23 -11.53
CA LEU A 112 5.41 2.87 -11.01
C LEU A 112 4.10 2.19 -11.48
N THR A 113 3.10 2.98 -11.88
CA THR A 113 1.78 2.49 -12.27
C THR A 113 1.59 2.37 -13.78
N ASP A 114 2.56 2.77 -14.58
CA ASP A 114 2.56 2.57 -16.02
C ASP A 114 3.40 1.33 -16.43
N HIS A 115 3.43 1.04 -17.74
CA HIS A 115 4.14 -0.11 -18.29
C HIS A 115 5.65 -0.13 -18.01
N ARG A 116 6.24 1.02 -17.70
CA ARG A 116 7.69 1.15 -17.40
C ARG A 116 8.03 0.59 -16.03
N ARG A 117 7.13 0.73 -15.06
CA ARG A 117 7.32 0.27 -13.67
C ARG A 117 8.66 0.71 -13.08
N ILE A 118 8.96 2.00 -13.19
CA ILE A 118 10.23 2.60 -12.74
C ILE A 118 10.02 3.58 -11.59
N LEU A 119 11.04 3.69 -10.72
CA LEU A 119 11.12 4.71 -9.67
C LEU A 119 12.33 5.61 -9.90
N PRO A 120 12.14 6.87 -10.33
CA PRO A 120 13.23 7.83 -10.41
C PRO A 120 13.66 8.28 -9.00
N ILE A 121 14.94 8.24 -8.71
CA ILE A 121 15.57 8.78 -7.49
C ILE A 121 16.44 9.97 -7.91
N GLU A 122 15.80 11.12 -8.13
CA GLU A 122 16.44 12.32 -8.68
C GLU A 122 17.68 12.74 -7.89
N LYS A 123 17.61 12.71 -6.56
CA LYS A 123 18.73 13.08 -5.67
C LYS A 123 19.96 12.19 -5.82
N ARG A 124 19.81 11.00 -6.40
CA ARG A 124 20.91 10.06 -6.69
C ARG A 124 21.23 9.97 -8.18
N GLY A 125 20.45 10.62 -9.03
CA GLY A 125 20.56 10.46 -10.49
C GLY A 125 20.32 9.03 -10.95
N LEU A 126 19.48 8.25 -10.23
CA LEU A 126 19.21 6.84 -10.50
C LEU A 126 17.76 6.64 -10.92
N ILE A 127 17.55 5.62 -11.75
CA ILE A 127 16.22 5.08 -12.09
C ILE A 127 16.24 3.61 -11.70
N LEU A 128 15.32 3.21 -10.83
CA LEU A 128 15.16 1.82 -10.43
C LEU A 128 14.03 1.17 -11.21
N ASP A 129 14.29 0.00 -11.77
CA ASP A 129 13.24 -0.88 -12.29
C ASP A 129 12.58 -1.60 -11.12
N ALA A 130 11.25 -1.63 -11.10
CA ALA A 130 10.54 -2.31 -10.03
C ALA A 130 10.70 -3.83 -10.16
N HIS A 131 11.06 -4.45 -9.03
CA HIS A 131 11.15 -5.91 -8.94
C HIS A 131 9.86 -6.57 -9.45
N PRO A 132 9.94 -7.72 -10.14
CA PRO A 132 8.76 -8.42 -10.65
C PRO A 132 7.65 -8.66 -9.62
N ASN A 133 8.02 -8.93 -8.38
CA ASN A 133 7.09 -9.20 -7.28
C ASN A 133 6.57 -7.94 -6.56
N PHE A 134 7.08 -6.75 -6.92
CA PHE A 134 6.60 -5.49 -6.35
C PHE A 134 5.15 -5.21 -6.72
N LEU A 135 4.35 -4.84 -5.73
CA LEU A 135 2.98 -4.37 -5.92
C LEU A 135 2.76 -3.05 -5.17
N LEU A 136 2.25 -2.05 -5.89
CA LEU A 136 1.74 -0.83 -5.27
C LEU A 136 0.26 -1.00 -4.94
N VAL A 137 -0.09 -0.76 -3.69
CA VAL A 137 -1.47 -0.70 -3.19
C VAL A 137 -1.70 0.69 -2.62
N ILE A 138 -2.78 1.33 -2.98
CA ILE A 138 -3.18 2.61 -2.39
C ILE A 138 -4.59 2.52 -1.87
N SER A 139 -4.92 3.31 -0.86
CA SER A 139 -6.30 3.45 -0.39
C SER A 139 -6.78 4.89 -0.41
N TYR A 140 -8.07 5.08 -0.48
CA TYR A 140 -8.72 6.34 -0.20
C TYR A 140 -10.14 6.16 0.32
N ASN A 141 -10.62 7.19 1.03
CA ASN A 141 -11.98 7.26 1.54
C ASN A 141 -12.81 8.20 0.65
N PRO A 142 -13.86 7.71 -0.04
CA PRO A 142 -14.69 8.53 -0.93
C PRO A 142 -15.56 9.59 -0.20
N GLY A 143 -15.67 9.52 1.12
CA GLY A 143 -16.39 10.51 1.94
C GLY A 143 -15.74 11.89 2.00
N TYR A 144 -14.44 11.97 1.73
CA TYR A 144 -13.70 13.24 1.63
C TYR A 144 -13.81 13.80 0.21
N GLN A 145 -14.82 14.62 -0.04
CA GLN A 145 -15.15 15.13 -1.39
C GLN A 145 -14.02 15.93 -2.07
N ASN A 146 -13.10 16.50 -1.32
CA ASN A 146 -11.99 17.30 -1.88
C ASN A 146 -10.89 16.47 -2.51
N VAL A 147 -10.86 15.22 -2.26
CA VAL A 147 -9.77 14.29 -2.53
C VAL A 147 -9.79 13.71 -3.93
N LEU A 148 -10.95 13.56 -4.53
CA LEU A 148 -11.08 13.13 -5.93
C LEU A 148 -10.42 14.10 -6.93
N LYS A 149 -10.06 15.32 -6.49
CA LYS A 149 -9.34 16.28 -7.31
C LYS A 149 -7.84 15.97 -7.43
N ASP A 150 -7.27 15.21 -6.52
CA ASP A 150 -5.82 15.05 -6.44
C ASP A 150 -5.27 13.83 -7.20
N LEU A 151 -6.01 12.75 -7.32
CA LEU A 151 -5.66 11.68 -8.26
C LEU A 151 -6.24 11.98 -9.64
N LYS A 152 -5.37 12.37 -10.58
CA LYS A 152 -5.77 12.59 -11.97
C LYS A 152 -6.53 11.37 -12.50
N THR A 153 -7.55 11.58 -13.31
CA THR A 153 -8.35 10.50 -13.93
C THR A 153 -7.44 9.49 -14.64
N SER A 154 -6.40 9.97 -15.34
CA SER A 154 -5.41 9.12 -16.00
C SER A 154 -4.63 8.23 -15.03
N THR A 155 -4.42 8.65 -13.79
CA THR A 155 -3.77 7.83 -12.75
C THR A 155 -4.73 6.75 -12.26
N ARG A 156 -5.98 7.13 -11.94
CA ARG A 156 -6.98 6.17 -11.46
C ARG A 156 -7.25 5.03 -12.46
N GLN A 157 -7.25 5.33 -13.75
CA GLN A 157 -7.47 4.34 -14.81
C GLN A 157 -6.39 3.25 -14.90
N ARG A 158 -5.26 3.43 -14.22
CA ARG A 158 -4.17 2.46 -14.17
C ARG A 158 -4.30 1.43 -13.06
N PHE A 159 -5.23 1.64 -12.13
CA PHE A 159 -5.43 0.80 -10.95
C PHE A 159 -6.58 -0.17 -11.14
N ILE A 160 -6.44 -1.36 -10.60
CA ILE A 160 -7.55 -2.25 -10.34
C ILE A 160 -8.23 -1.78 -9.06
N ALA A 161 -9.47 -1.28 -9.17
CA ALA A 161 -10.22 -0.80 -8.03
C ALA A 161 -10.95 -1.97 -7.33
N ILE A 162 -10.88 -1.97 -6.00
CA ILE A 162 -11.63 -2.87 -5.12
C ILE A 162 -12.43 -1.98 -4.17
N ASP A 163 -13.75 -2.07 -4.27
CA ASP A 163 -14.64 -1.33 -3.39
C ASP A 163 -14.84 -2.08 -2.07
N PHE A 164 -14.76 -1.34 -0.97
CA PHE A 164 -15.03 -1.79 0.39
C PHE A 164 -16.23 -1.05 0.95
N ASP A 165 -17.01 -1.77 1.73
CA ASP A 165 -18.11 -1.22 2.52
C ASP A 165 -18.00 -1.78 3.94
N TYR A 166 -18.80 -1.26 4.85
CA TYR A 166 -18.88 -1.82 6.20
C TYR A 166 -19.37 -3.26 6.15
N PRO A 167 -18.86 -4.13 7.03
CA PRO A 167 -19.35 -5.50 7.15
C PRO A 167 -20.84 -5.51 7.53
N SER A 168 -21.51 -6.61 7.21
CA SER A 168 -22.87 -6.81 7.75
C SER A 168 -22.81 -6.95 9.27
N VAL A 169 -23.90 -6.60 9.97
CA VAL A 169 -23.99 -6.71 11.43
C VAL A 169 -23.52 -8.08 11.94
N VAL A 170 -23.90 -9.15 11.25
CA VAL A 170 -23.48 -10.52 11.62
C VAL A 170 -21.97 -10.70 11.50
N ALA A 171 -21.35 -10.21 10.42
CA ALA A 171 -19.91 -10.31 10.22
C ALA A 171 -19.16 -9.40 11.20
N GLU A 172 -19.69 -8.24 11.50
CA GLU A 172 -19.13 -7.29 12.49
C GLU A 172 -19.14 -7.88 13.89
N THR A 173 -20.25 -8.50 14.31
CA THR A 173 -20.35 -9.24 15.57
C THR A 173 -19.31 -10.34 15.65
N ASP A 174 -19.11 -11.12 14.58
CA ASP A 174 -18.10 -12.18 14.54
C ASP A 174 -16.67 -11.63 14.63
N ILE A 175 -16.39 -10.50 13.96
CA ILE A 175 -15.09 -9.83 14.04
C ILE A 175 -14.84 -9.31 15.46
N ILE A 176 -15.81 -8.64 16.07
CA ILE A 176 -15.69 -8.11 17.44
C ILE A 176 -15.45 -9.24 18.42
N ALA A 177 -16.23 -10.31 18.37
CA ALA A 177 -16.07 -11.48 19.25
C ALA A 177 -14.67 -12.10 19.11
N HIS A 178 -14.19 -12.25 17.86
CA HIS A 178 -12.87 -12.83 17.59
C HIS A 178 -11.70 -11.94 18.07
N GLU A 179 -11.76 -10.65 17.80
CA GLU A 179 -10.65 -9.71 18.10
C GLU A 179 -10.59 -9.35 19.59
N SER A 180 -11.75 -9.24 20.26
CA SER A 180 -11.81 -8.87 21.68
C SER A 180 -11.84 -10.05 22.65
N GLY A 181 -12.15 -11.25 22.16
CA GLY A 181 -12.32 -12.44 22.97
C GLY A 181 -13.61 -12.44 23.83
N VAL A 182 -14.55 -11.51 23.58
CA VAL A 182 -15.86 -11.48 24.26
C VAL A 182 -16.83 -12.46 23.59
N ASP A 183 -17.85 -12.88 24.34
CA ASP A 183 -18.90 -13.73 23.79
C ASP A 183 -19.67 -13.00 22.68
N ARG A 184 -20.12 -13.79 21.69
CA ARG A 184 -20.85 -13.29 20.52
C ARG A 184 -22.12 -12.51 20.90
N GLU A 185 -22.77 -12.89 22.00
CA GLU A 185 -23.97 -12.21 22.50
C GLU A 185 -23.64 -10.79 22.96
N ILE A 186 -22.52 -10.61 23.69
CA ILE A 186 -22.02 -9.28 24.11
C ILE A 186 -21.55 -8.47 22.90
N ALA A 187 -20.81 -9.12 21.96
CA ALA A 187 -20.36 -8.46 20.75
C ALA A 187 -21.51 -7.92 19.88
N GLY A 188 -22.67 -8.57 19.90
CA GLY A 188 -23.87 -8.12 19.16
C GLY A 188 -24.61 -6.94 19.81
N GLN A 189 -24.23 -6.53 21.01
CA GLN A 189 -24.81 -5.39 21.73
C GLN A 189 -23.95 -4.11 21.60
N LEU A 190 -22.73 -4.24 21.11
CA LEU A 190 -21.78 -3.14 20.86
C LEU A 190 -21.96 -2.55 19.48
#